data_726db843671fd3b9d7d402914ae9a10f
#
_entry.id   726db843671fd3b9d7d402914ae9a10f
#
_cell.length_a   1.000
_cell.length_b   1.000
_cell.length_c   1.000
_cell.angle_alpha   90.00
_cell.angle_beta   90.00
_cell.angle_gamma   90.00
#
_symmetry.space_group_name_H-M   'P 1'
#
loop_
_entity.id
_entity.type
_entity.pdbx_description
1 polymer ?
#
loop_
_entity_poly.entity_id
_entity_poly.type
_entity_poly.pdbx_seq_one_letter_code
_entity_poly.pdbx_strand_id
1 'polypeptide(L)'
;YYPNGPMAGVEPLVIDMQARKIGYYHVPTYMGDQSGDLVFQVPLRAMLAIDSWVHVFIADMVFSQFARGARFEKRLNEDVRFKIRILGKAIYEGCQVLESSELVRVGKGCVIDPSAVIHGPAIIGDNVTINAGVVIENSVIGSHVNISQDVQVMLSVVGDGAFLPFRAGLFMTTLMENSILAQNTCLQMCVIGRNTFVGAGSTWTDYNLIPAPIRARDGNGKLSLSNRPVMGGCVGHNCRIGSGMIIYPARTIESDVVLVASAQGRVIDRDITFDQSDHHHLKLAHLHQTPYHRQLKAGVESW
;
A
#
# COMPACT_ATOMS: atom_id res chain seq x y z
N TYR A 1 -4.13 4.40 29.04
CA TYR A 1 -2.74 4.38 29.54
C TYR A 1 -2.55 3.06 30.28
N TYR A 2 -1.79 2.13 29.73
CA TYR A 2 -1.46 0.89 30.42
C TYR A 2 -0.07 1.04 31.04
N PRO A 3 0.10 0.85 32.33
CA PRO A 3 1.42 0.87 32.94
C PRO A 3 2.23 -0.34 32.43
N ASN A 4 3.50 -0.14 32.12
CA ASN A 4 4.45 -1.20 31.78
C ASN A 4 4.72 -2.04 33.04
N GLY A 5 3.94 -3.09 33.27
CA GLY A 5 4.12 -4.00 34.40
C GLY A 5 3.07 -5.12 34.40
N PRO A 6 3.27 -6.20 35.18
CA PRO A 6 2.27 -7.25 35.31
C PRO A 6 0.98 -6.69 35.90
N MET A 7 -0.10 -6.74 35.15
CA MET A 7 -1.43 -6.26 35.54
C MET A 7 -2.13 -7.30 36.42
N ALA A 8 -1.60 -7.55 37.60
CA ALA A 8 -2.28 -8.37 38.58
C ALA A 8 -3.55 -7.65 39.08
N GLY A 9 -4.72 -8.25 38.85
CA GLY A 9 -6.00 -7.74 39.31
C GLY A 9 -6.78 -6.88 38.30
N VAL A 10 -6.35 -6.80 37.04
CA VAL A 10 -7.13 -6.14 35.97
C VAL A 10 -7.87 -7.19 35.16
N GLU A 11 -9.18 -7.16 35.19
CA GLU A 11 -10.02 -7.99 34.31
C GLU A 11 -10.13 -7.31 32.92
N PRO A 12 -9.93 -8.05 31.83
CA PRO A 12 -10.09 -7.49 30.48
C PRO A 12 -11.55 -7.16 30.22
N LEU A 13 -11.83 -5.91 29.87
CA LEU A 13 -13.13 -5.52 29.37
C LEU A 13 -13.28 -5.98 27.92
N VAL A 14 -14.05 -7.01 27.68
CA VAL A 14 -14.40 -7.47 26.35
C VAL A 14 -15.57 -6.64 25.83
N ILE A 15 -15.36 -5.90 24.77
CA ILE A 15 -16.39 -5.12 24.10
C ILE A 15 -16.67 -5.76 22.74
N ASP A 16 -17.88 -6.24 22.57
CA ASP A 16 -18.33 -6.71 21.25
C ASP A 16 -18.46 -5.52 20.31
N MET A 17 -17.67 -5.56 19.24
CA MET A 17 -17.70 -4.54 18.21
C MET A 17 -18.40 -5.04 16.96
N GLN A 18 -19.40 -4.30 16.51
CA GLN A 18 -20.00 -4.55 15.22
C GLN A 18 -18.97 -4.32 14.12
N ALA A 19 -18.85 -5.28 13.22
CA ALA A 19 -17.99 -5.21 12.05
C ALA A 19 -18.81 -5.47 10.79
N ARG A 20 -18.40 -4.83 9.70
CA ARG A 20 -18.91 -5.11 8.36
C ARG A 20 -17.94 -6.03 7.63
N LYS A 21 -18.47 -7.10 7.10
CA LYS A 21 -17.74 -8.04 6.25
C LYS A 21 -17.64 -7.47 4.83
N ILE A 22 -16.42 -7.34 4.31
CA ILE A 22 -16.16 -6.92 2.94
C ILE A 22 -15.34 -8.00 2.25
N GLY A 23 -15.92 -8.61 1.22
CA GLY A 23 -15.21 -9.49 0.29
C GLY A 23 -14.69 -8.67 -0.90
N TYR A 24 -13.51 -8.95 -1.38
CA TYR A 24 -12.99 -8.26 -2.55
C TYR A 24 -12.40 -9.20 -3.61
N TYR A 25 -12.10 -10.43 -3.28
CA TYR A 25 -11.52 -11.40 -4.22
C TYR A 25 -11.89 -12.84 -3.83
N HIS A 26 -12.26 -13.63 -4.82
CA HIS A 26 -12.48 -15.06 -4.67
C HIS A 26 -11.21 -15.83 -5.01
N VAL A 27 -10.67 -16.60 -4.06
CA VAL A 27 -9.52 -17.47 -4.30
C VAL A 27 -9.98 -18.78 -4.90
N PRO A 28 -9.61 -19.11 -6.15
CA PRO A 28 -9.96 -20.39 -6.77
C PRO A 28 -9.33 -21.57 -6.01
N THR A 29 -10.03 -22.68 -5.97
CA THR A 29 -9.61 -23.90 -5.25
C THR A 29 -8.26 -24.46 -5.69
N TYR A 30 -7.90 -24.28 -6.95
CA TYR A 30 -6.63 -24.76 -7.50
C TYR A 30 -5.43 -23.88 -7.14
N MET A 31 -5.64 -22.71 -6.52
CA MET A 31 -4.55 -21.79 -6.12
C MET A 31 -4.10 -21.99 -4.68
N GLY A 32 -4.78 -22.79 -3.88
CA GLY A 32 -4.40 -23.04 -2.49
C GLY A 32 -5.30 -24.05 -1.80
N ASP A 33 -4.90 -24.47 -0.60
CA ASP A 33 -5.65 -25.42 0.23
C ASP A 33 -6.96 -24.85 0.76
N GLN A 34 -7.10 -23.52 0.74
CA GLN A 34 -8.30 -22.82 1.18
C GLN A 34 -8.88 -22.04 0.00
N SER A 35 -10.05 -22.45 -0.44
CA SER A 35 -10.87 -21.70 -1.37
C SER A 35 -11.85 -20.80 -0.64
N GLY A 36 -12.23 -19.72 -1.26
CA GLY A 36 -13.25 -18.80 -0.75
C GLY A 36 -12.88 -17.33 -0.95
N ASP A 37 -13.74 -16.48 -0.45
CA ASP A 37 -13.54 -15.04 -0.59
C ASP A 37 -12.48 -14.53 0.38
N LEU A 38 -11.57 -13.72 -0.12
CA LEU A 38 -10.76 -12.87 0.73
C LEU A 38 -11.64 -11.80 1.35
N VAL A 39 -11.82 -11.88 2.65
CA VAL A 39 -12.75 -11.06 3.38
C VAL A 39 -12.05 -10.32 4.50
N PHE A 40 -12.36 -9.02 4.60
CA PHE A 40 -11.96 -8.19 5.72
C PHE A 40 -13.16 -7.87 6.62
N GLN A 41 -12.96 -7.97 7.93
CA GLN A 41 -13.89 -7.47 8.93
C GLN A 41 -13.54 -6.01 9.22
N VAL A 42 -14.35 -5.08 8.73
CA VAL A 42 -14.14 -3.65 8.98
C VAL A 42 -14.96 -3.24 10.20
N PRO A 43 -14.34 -3.00 11.34
CA PRO A 43 -15.07 -2.58 12.55
C PRO A 43 -15.64 -1.18 12.38
N LEU A 44 -16.80 -0.93 12.96
CA LEU A 44 -17.42 0.40 12.93
C LEU A 44 -16.66 1.42 13.78
N ARG A 45 -15.96 0.94 14.80
CA ARG A 45 -15.03 1.72 15.64
C ARG A 45 -13.82 0.87 15.92
N ALA A 46 -12.64 1.44 15.82
CA ALA A 46 -11.40 0.72 16.07
C ALA A 46 -10.34 1.67 16.62
N MET A 47 -9.41 1.08 17.38
CA MET A 47 -8.14 1.66 17.73
C MET A 47 -7.06 0.70 17.24
N LEU A 48 -6.11 1.20 16.46
CA LEU A 48 -5.02 0.43 15.90
C LEU A 48 -3.70 1.01 16.44
N ALA A 49 -2.94 0.17 17.17
CA ALA A 49 -1.55 0.49 17.47
C ALA A 49 -0.69 0.12 16.24
N ILE A 50 0.20 1.02 15.84
CA ILE A 50 1.07 0.80 14.68
C ILE A 50 2.47 0.45 15.18
N ASP A 51 2.77 -0.86 15.20
CA ASP A 51 4.05 -1.39 15.66
C ASP A 51 4.88 -1.95 14.50
N SER A 52 4.28 -2.17 13.34
CA SER A 52 4.92 -2.74 12.18
C SER A 52 4.32 -2.23 10.88
N TRP A 53 5.00 -2.48 9.77
CA TRP A 53 4.48 -2.14 8.44
C TRP A 53 3.14 -2.83 8.11
N VAL A 54 2.87 -4.00 8.67
CA VAL A 54 1.58 -4.70 8.50
C VAL A 54 0.45 -3.87 9.08
N HIS A 55 0.68 -3.17 10.20
CA HIS A 55 -0.31 -2.27 10.79
C HIS A 55 -0.50 -1.01 9.93
N VAL A 56 0.56 -0.49 9.28
CA VAL A 56 0.43 0.60 8.30
C VAL A 56 -0.45 0.13 7.12
N PHE A 57 -0.17 -1.05 6.57
CA PHE A 57 -0.99 -1.66 5.53
C PHE A 57 -2.46 -1.77 5.95
N ILE A 58 -2.73 -2.28 7.15
CA ILE A 58 -4.09 -2.41 7.68
C ILE A 58 -4.75 -1.03 7.83
N ALA A 59 -4.03 -0.03 8.34
CA ALA A 59 -4.55 1.33 8.49
C ALA A 59 -5.00 1.90 7.15
N ASP A 60 -4.16 1.80 6.13
CA ASP A 60 -4.43 2.38 4.82
C ASP A 60 -5.49 1.58 4.04
N MET A 61 -5.42 0.26 4.08
CA MET A 61 -6.33 -0.57 3.30
C MET A 61 -7.67 -0.77 3.99
N VAL A 62 -7.64 -1.34 5.21
CA VAL A 62 -8.88 -1.75 5.88
C VAL A 62 -9.61 -0.54 6.45
N PHE A 63 -8.92 0.31 7.21
CA PHE A 63 -9.55 1.45 7.89
C PHE A 63 -9.71 2.69 7.00
N SER A 64 -9.01 2.80 5.91
CA SER A 64 -9.15 3.87 4.93
C SER A 64 -9.93 3.41 3.69
N GLN A 65 -9.31 2.67 2.79
CA GLN A 65 -9.89 2.37 1.48
C GLN A 65 -11.17 1.52 1.57
N PHE A 66 -11.12 0.38 2.24
CA PHE A 66 -12.30 -0.48 2.39
C PHE A 66 -13.39 0.17 3.23
N ALA A 67 -13.03 0.84 4.32
CA ALA A 67 -14.02 1.53 5.13
C ALA A 67 -14.72 2.65 4.37
N ARG A 68 -14.00 3.33 3.46
CA ARG A 68 -14.58 4.35 2.57
C ARG A 68 -15.51 3.74 1.54
N GLY A 69 -15.08 2.67 0.86
CA GLY A 69 -15.92 1.90 -0.05
C GLY A 69 -17.19 1.37 0.62
N ALA A 70 -17.05 0.79 1.80
CA ALA A 70 -18.18 0.28 2.58
C ALA A 70 -19.17 1.36 2.99
N ARG A 71 -18.68 2.54 3.41
CA ARG A 71 -19.55 3.68 3.71
C ARG A 71 -20.29 4.17 2.46
N PHE A 72 -19.62 4.19 1.33
CA PHE A 72 -20.23 4.54 0.06
C PHE A 72 -21.33 3.55 -0.32
N GLU A 73 -21.06 2.25 -0.31
CA GLU A 73 -22.06 1.21 -0.60
C GLU A 73 -23.26 1.28 0.35
N LYS A 74 -23.01 1.43 1.65
CA LYS A 74 -24.07 1.60 2.63
C LYS A 74 -24.95 2.78 2.27
N ARG A 75 -24.35 3.94 2.01
CA ARG A 75 -25.08 5.14 1.67
C ARG A 75 -25.83 5.01 0.34
N LEU A 76 -25.21 4.34 -0.63
CA LEU A 76 -25.87 4.04 -1.90
C LEU A 76 -27.10 3.15 -1.69
N ASN A 77 -27.06 2.17 -0.78
CA ASN A 77 -28.17 1.27 -0.54
C ASN A 77 -29.32 1.89 0.29
N GLU A 78 -29.00 2.76 1.22
CA GLU A 78 -29.94 3.29 2.23
C GLU A 78 -30.50 4.68 1.86
N ASP A 79 -29.77 5.50 1.07
CA ASP A 79 -30.13 6.90 0.79
C ASP A 79 -30.52 7.10 -0.68
N VAL A 80 -31.83 7.10 -0.93
CA VAL A 80 -32.40 7.34 -2.28
C VAL A 80 -32.04 8.73 -2.81
N ARG A 81 -31.99 9.76 -1.93
CA ARG A 81 -31.61 11.11 -2.36
C ARG A 81 -30.17 11.16 -2.83
N PHE A 82 -29.30 10.41 -2.18
CA PHE A 82 -27.92 10.27 -2.60
C PHE A 82 -27.78 9.59 -3.96
N LYS A 83 -28.58 8.51 -4.22
CA LYS A 83 -28.63 7.88 -5.54
C LYS A 83 -29.03 8.85 -6.63
N ILE A 84 -30.12 9.58 -6.41
CA ILE A 84 -30.62 10.56 -7.39
C ILE A 84 -29.59 11.66 -7.63
N ARG A 85 -28.91 12.14 -6.57
CA ARG A 85 -27.89 13.18 -6.70
C ARG A 85 -26.69 12.71 -7.52
N ILE A 86 -26.17 11.50 -7.28
CA ILE A 86 -25.06 10.93 -8.07
C ILE A 86 -25.48 10.79 -9.53
N LEU A 87 -26.65 10.24 -9.77
CA LEU A 87 -27.16 10.03 -11.13
C LEU A 87 -27.34 11.34 -11.87
N GLY A 88 -27.96 12.32 -11.22
CA GLY A 88 -28.13 13.68 -11.79
C GLY A 88 -26.79 14.37 -12.06
N LYS A 89 -25.81 14.16 -11.18
CA LYS A 89 -24.46 14.69 -11.35
C LYS A 89 -23.76 14.05 -12.55
N ALA A 90 -23.78 12.71 -12.66
CA ALA A 90 -23.19 11.98 -13.77
C ALA A 90 -23.81 12.39 -15.13
N ILE A 91 -25.15 12.56 -15.18
CA ILE A 91 -25.84 13.04 -16.39
C ILE A 91 -25.39 14.46 -16.72
N TYR A 92 -25.35 15.36 -15.73
CA TYR A 92 -24.94 16.75 -15.95
C TYR A 92 -23.49 16.86 -16.44
N GLU A 93 -22.59 16.04 -15.89
CA GLU A 93 -21.17 16.01 -16.24
C GLU A 93 -20.87 15.18 -17.50
N GLY A 94 -21.85 14.42 -18.01
CA GLY A 94 -21.67 13.56 -19.19
C GLY A 94 -20.70 12.40 -18.97
N CYS A 95 -20.58 11.90 -17.72
CA CYS A 95 -19.66 10.86 -17.35
C CYS A 95 -20.37 9.62 -16.78
N GLN A 96 -19.62 8.56 -16.52
CA GLN A 96 -20.15 7.40 -15.81
C GLN A 96 -20.44 7.71 -14.35
N VAL A 97 -21.35 6.96 -13.74
CA VAL A 97 -21.77 7.18 -12.34
C VAL A 97 -20.58 7.16 -11.37
N LEU A 98 -19.64 6.22 -11.55
CA LEU A 98 -18.45 6.09 -10.70
C LEU A 98 -17.40 7.19 -10.94
N GLU A 99 -17.47 7.90 -12.04
CA GLU A 99 -16.54 8.98 -12.40
C GLU A 99 -17.05 10.35 -11.95
N SER A 100 -18.30 10.44 -11.50
CA SER A 100 -18.91 11.71 -11.14
C SER A 100 -18.16 12.43 -10.02
N SER A 101 -18.14 13.76 -10.07
CA SER A 101 -17.48 14.60 -9.05
C SER A 101 -18.07 14.46 -7.64
N GLU A 102 -19.16 13.74 -7.48
CA GLU A 102 -19.70 13.35 -6.18
C GLU A 102 -18.83 12.24 -5.53
N LEU A 103 -18.19 11.41 -6.34
CA LEU A 103 -17.37 10.28 -5.90
C LEU A 103 -15.88 10.49 -6.11
N VAL A 104 -15.51 11.29 -7.10
CA VAL A 104 -14.12 11.61 -7.43
C VAL A 104 -13.85 13.05 -7.05
N ARG A 105 -12.97 13.26 -6.08
CA ARG A 105 -12.52 14.60 -5.68
C ARG A 105 -11.18 14.88 -6.32
N VAL A 106 -11.11 15.96 -7.09
CA VAL A 106 -9.89 16.39 -7.77
C VAL A 106 -9.45 17.74 -7.19
N GLY A 107 -8.19 17.85 -6.82
CA GLY A 107 -7.56 19.06 -6.33
C GLY A 107 -7.32 20.10 -7.42
N LYS A 108 -6.65 21.18 -7.06
CA LYS A 108 -6.36 22.30 -7.97
C LYS A 108 -5.15 22.01 -8.84
N GLY A 109 -5.11 22.59 -10.04
CA GLY A 109 -3.93 22.53 -10.91
C GLY A 109 -3.63 21.14 -11.49
N CYS A 110 -4.59 20.23 -11.45
CA CYS A 110 -4.44 18.91 -12.03
C CYS A 110 -4.56 18.92 -13.55
N VAL A 111 -3.76 18.09 -14.22
CA VAL A 111 -3.82 17.84 -15.67
C VAL A 111 -4.19 16.37 -15.84
N ILE A 112 -5.37 16.10 -16.38
CA ILE A 112 -5.90 14.75 -16.54
C ILE A 112 -6.20 14.51 -18.02
N ASP A 113 -5.59 13.46 -18.59
CA ASP A 113 -5.86 13.06 -19.97
C ASP A 113 -7.31 12.56 -20.10
N PRO A 114 -8.02 12.92 -21.17
CA PRO A 114 -9.40 12.49 -21.37
C PRO A 114 -9.63 10.97 -21.45
N SER A 115 -8.58 10.19 -21.73
CA SER A 115 -8.63 8.72 -21.77
C SER A 115 -8.35 8.06 -20.41
N ALA A 116 -8.01 8.85 -19.38
CA ALA A 116 -7.83 8.32 -18.03
C ALA A 116 -9.19 7.98 -17.42
N VAL A 117 -9.27 6.85 -16.74
CA VAL A 117 -10.45 6.35 -16.04
C VAL A 117 -10.26 6.48 -14.54
N ILE A 118 -11.10 7.24 -13.86
CA ILE A 118 -11.02 7.44 -12.42
C ILE A 118 -12.36 7.05 -11.78
N HIS A 119 -12.39 5.89 -11.15
CA HIS A 119 -13.57 5.40 -10.45
C HIS A 119 -13.50 5.72 -8.95
N GLY A 120 -14.55 6.34 -8.45
CA GLY A 120 -14.68 6.67 -7.03
C GLY A 120 -15.13 5.49 -6.16
N PRO A 121 -15.01 5.66 -4.84
CA PRO A 121 -14.61 6.88 -4.14
C PRO A 121 -13.10 7.15 -4.23
N ALA A 122 -12.68 8.16 -4.96
CA ALA A 122 -11.28 8.52 -5.17
C ALA A 122 -10.99 9.96 -4.72
N ILE A 123 -9.75 10.20 -4.29
CA ILE A 123 -9.26 11.53 -3.92
C ILE A 123 -7.95 11.76 -4.66
N ILE A 124 -7.90 12.84 -5.42
CA ILE A 124 -6.71 13.32 -6.13
C ILE A 124 -6.31 14.65 -5.50
N GLY A 125 -5.06 14.77 -5.07
CA GLY A 125 -4.49 16.00 -4.50
C GLY A 125 -4.29 17.12 -5.52
N ASP A 126 -3.54 18.13 -5.13
CA ASP A 126 -3.27 19.29 -5.98
C ASP A 126 -2.07 19.05 -6.92
N ASN A 127 -2.07 19.68 -8.10
CA ASN A 127 -0.98 19.65 -9.07
C ASN A 127 -0.58 18.23 -9.49
N VAL A 128 -1.55 17.36 -9.68
CA VAL A 128 -1.35 15.98 -10.15
C VAL A 128 -1.46 15.92 -11.67
N THR A 129 -0.53 15.21 -12.30
CA THR A 129 -0.58 14.90 -13.74
C THR A 129 -0.95 13.44 -13.92
N ILE A 130 -2.02 13.19 -14.68
CA ILE A 130 -2.53 11.86 -15.01
C ILE A 130 -2.58 11.73 -16.53
N ASN A 131 -1.75 10.86 -17.08
CA ASN A 131 -1.59 10.69 -18.52
C ASN A 131 -2.57 9.64 -19.10
N ALA A 132 -2.48 9.44 -20.42
CA ALA A 132 -3.37 8.59 -21.17
C ALA A 132 -3.39 7.13 -20.68
N GLY A 133 -4.58 6.53 -20.70
CA GLY A 133 -4.78 5.12 -20.36
C GLY A 133 -4.61 4.77 -18.88
N VAL A 134 -4.42 5.75 -18.01
CA VAL A 134 -4.34 5.53 -16.55
C VAL A 134 -5.69 5.08 -15.99
N VAL A 135 -5.67 4.09 -15.12
CA VAL A 135 -6.85 3.63 -14.39
C VAL A 135 -6.62 3.80 -12.89
N ILE A 136 -7.50 4.56 -12.23
CA ILE A 136 -7.47 4.77 -10.78
C ILE A 136 -8.82 4.33 -10.20
N GLU A 137 -8.79 3.40 -9.24
CA GLU A 137 -10.01 2.91 -8.58
C GLU A 137 -9.88 2.97 -7.07
N ASN A 138 -10.88 3.57 -6.40
CA ASN A 138 -10.99 3.63 -4.94
C ASN A 138 -9.64 3.90 -4.25
N SER A 139 -8.94 4.94 -4.70
CA SER A 139 -7.58 5.24 -4.27
C SER A 139 -7.45 6.68 -3.77
N VAL A 140 -6.36 6.94 -3.03
CA VAL A 140 -5.96 8.29 -2.61
C VAL A 140 -4.63 8.61 -3.27
N ILE A 141 -4.60 9.68 -4.03
CA ILE A 141 -3.40 10.23 -4.66
C ILE A 141 -3.08 11.55 -3.98
N GLY A 142 -1.88 11.69 -3.48
CA GLY A 142 -1.36 12.93 -2.89
C GLY A 142 -1.16 14.04 -3.91
N SER A 143 -0.54 15.12 -3.47
CA SER A 143 -0.26 16.29 -4.30
C SER A 143 1.07 16.16 -5.05
N HIS A 144 1.22 16.87 -6.17
CA HIS A 144 2.45 16.87 -6.98
C HIS A 144 2.87 15.50 -7.50
N VAL A 145 1.92 14.59 -7.68
CA VAL A 145 2.14 13.24 -8.22
C VAL A 145 2.11 13.27 -9.74
N ASN A 146 3.03 12.53 -10.35
CA ASN A 146 3.04 12.32 -11.80
C ASN A 146 2.78 10.86 -12.13
N ILE A 147 1.71 10.60 -12.86
CA ILE A 147 1.26 9.27 -13.27
C ILE A 147 1.33 9.18 -14.79
N SER A 148 2.29 8.40 -15.28
CA SER A 148 2.50 8.21 -16.72
C SER A 148 1.48 7.24 -17.33
N GLN A 149 1.62 6.98 -18.63
CA GLN A 149 0.66 6.24 -19.42
C GLN A 149 0.49 4.78 -18.94
N ASP A 150 -0.75 4.28 -19.05
CA ASP A 150 -1.14 2.89 -18.77
C ASP A 150 -0.85 2.42 -17.33
N VAL A 151 -0.68 3.33 -16.39
CA VAL A 151 -0.53 3.02 -14.97
C VAL A 151 -1.86 2.62 -14.37
N GLN A 152 -1.85 1.60 -13.50
CA GLN A 152 -3.04 1.16 -12.77
C GLN A 152 -2.83 1.35 -11.26
N VAL A 153 -3.77 2.04 -10.62
CA VAL A 153 -3.76 2.29 -9.16
C VAL A 153 -5.11 1.89 -8.58
N MET A 154 -5.14 0.75 -7.90
CA MET A 154 -6.38 0.20 -7.35
C MET A 154 -6.26 0.03 -5.85
N LEU A 155 -7.27 0.48 -5.11
CA LEU A 155 -7.34 0.34 -3.65
C LEU A 155 -6.06 0.80 -2.93
N SER A 156 -5.39 1.84 -3.44
CA SER A 156 -4.04 2.19 -3.04
C SER A 156 -3.94 3.63 -2.51
N VAL A 157 -2.87 3.90 -1.78
CA VAL A 157 -2.51 5.22 -1.29
C VAL A 157 -1.16 5.61 -1.89
N VAL A 158 -1.13 6.74 -2.58
CA VAL A 158 0.09 7.30 -3.19
C VAL A 158 0.38 8.64 -2.52
N GLY A 159 1.54 8.75 -1.90
CA GLY A 159 1.99 9.96 -1.20
C GLY A 159 2.40 11.09 -2.13
N ASP A 160 2.59 12.27 -1.55
CA ASP A 160 2.95 13.49 -2.28
C ASP A 160 4.29 13.34 -3.03
N GLY A 161 4.40 13.96 -4.20
CA GLY A 161 5.63 13.99 -4.98
C GLY A 161 6.06 12.64 -5.56
N ALA A 162 5.21 11.62 -5.50
CA ALA A 162 5.53 10.32 -6.08
C ALA A 162 5.50 10.36 -7.63
N PHE A 163 6.31 9.50 -8.24
CA PHE A 163 6.34 9.34 -9.69
C PHE A 163 6.08 7.88 -10.08
N LEU A 164 5.08 7.67 -10.90
CA LEU A 164 4.68 6.38 -11.45
C LEU A 164 4.89 6.38 -12.97
N PRO A 165 6.07 5.95 -13.46
CA PRO A 165 6.32 5.73 -14.88
C PRO A 165 5.35 4.71 -15.51
N PHE A 166 5.35 4.68 -16.84
CA PHE A 166 4.38 3.93 -17.63
C PHE A 166 4.29 2.44 -17.24
N ARG A 167 3.05 1.93 -17.24
CA ARG A 167 2.70 0.54 -16.93
C ARG A 167 3.09 0.09 -15.53
N ALA A 168 3.28 1.00 -14.58
CA ALA A 168 3.39 0.63 -13.19
C ALA A 168 2.00 0.21 -12.66
N GLY A 169 1.96 -0.78 -11.77
CA GLY A 169 0.74 -1.29 -11.18
C GLY A 169 0.81 -1.30 -9.65
N LEU A 170 -0.19 -0.71 -9.00
CA LEU A 170 -0.36 -0.77 -7.56
C LEU A 170 -1.74 -1.36 -7.23
N PHE A 171 -1.75 -2.44 -6.49
CA PHE A 171 -2.95 -3.05 -5.96
C PHE A 171 -2.85 -3.17 -4.43
N MET A 172 -3.77 -2.54 -3.71
CA MET A 172 -3.75 -2.51 -2.24
C MET A 172 -2.38 -2.13 -1.67
N THR A 173 -1.76 -1.10 -2.23
CA THR A 173 -0.38 -0.71 -1.91
C THR A 173 -0.32 0.71 -1.37
N THR A 174 0.51 0.93 -0.35
CA THR A 174 0.91 2.25 0.12
C THR A 174 2.27 2.61 -0.46
N LEU A 175 2.32 3.61 -1.31
CA LEU A 175 3.54 4.24 -1.79
C LEU A 175 3.69 5.59 -1.10
N MET A 176 4.68 5.73 -0.24
CA MET A 176 4.89 6.96 0.52
C MET A 176 5.56 8.06 -0.32
N GLU A 177 5.69 9.23 0.25
CA GLU A 177 6.07 10.47 -0.40
C GLU A 177 7.43 10.39 -1.12
N ASN A 178 7.56 11.14 -2.21
CA ASN A 178 8.78 11.32 -3.01
C ASN A 178 9.39 10.00 -3.51
N SER A 179 8.56 8.98 -3.70
CA SER A 179 9.04 7.67 -4.14
C SER A 179 8.75 7.44 -5.63
N ILE A 180 9.58 6.64 -6.26
CA ILE A 180 9.50 6.32 -7.67
C ILE A 180 9.32 4.81 -7.83
N LEU A 181 8.28 4.43 -8.55
CA LEU A 181 8.04 3.06 -8.93
C LEU A 181 8.25 2.93 -10.44
N ALA A 182 9.43 2.48 -10.86
CA ALA A 182 9.81 2.45 -12.27
C ALA A 182 8.88 1.57 -13.12
N GLN A 183 9.01 1.69 -14.42
CA GLN A 183 8.11 1.09 -15.41
C GLN A 183 7.98 -0.45 -15.29
N ASN A 184 6.82 -0.96 -15.66
CA ASN A 184 6.48 -2.39 -15.62
C ASN A 184 6.68 -3.04 -14.23
N THR A 185 6.63 -2.26 -13.17
CA THR A 185 6.74 -2.77 -11.81
C THR A 185 5.34 -3.00 -11.24
N CYS A 186 5.12 -4.16 -10.64
CA CYS A 186 3.83 -4.50 -10.03
C CYS A 186 3.98 -4.75 -8.53
N LEU A 187 3.23 -4.01 -7.75
CA LEU A 187 3.18 -4.12 -6.31
C LEU A 187 1.78 -4.53 -5.85
N GLN A 188 1.71 -5.60 -5.08
CA GLN A 188 0.47 -6.08 -4.49
C GLN A 188 0.64 -6.16 -2.97
N MET A 189 -0.29 -5.52 -2.24
CA MET A 189 -0.35 -5.54 -0.78
C MET A 189 0.96 -5.12 -0.10
N CYS A 190 1.60 -4.08 -0.64
CA CYS A 190 2.92 -3.62 -0.21
C CYS A 190 2.86 -2.29 0.57
N VAL A 191 3.92 -2.03 1.33
CA VAL A 191 4.19 -0.72 1.92
C VAL A 191 5.58 -0.28 1.48
N ILE A 192 5.67 0.80 0.72
CA ILE A 192 6.93 1.37 0.23
C ILE A 192 7.18 2.70 0.93
N GLY A 193 8.32 2.80 1.59
CA GLY A 193 8.72 3.98 2.36
C GLY A 193 9.07 5.20 1.51
N ARG A 194 9.26 6.32 2.18
CA ARG A 194 9.58 7.63 1.56
C ARG A 194 10.92 7.64 0.83
N ASN A 195 11.04 8.50 -0.18
CA ASN A 195 12.29 8.70 -0.94
C ASN A 195 12.86 7.39 -1.51
N THR A 196 12.01 6.42 -1.80
CA THR A 196 12.43 5.09 -2.24
C THR A 196 12.28 4.97 -3.76
N PHE A 197 13.30 4.40 -4.39
CA PHE A 197 13.29 4.05 -5.79
C PHE A 197 13.15 2.53 -5.95
N VAL A 198 12.17 2.10 -6.73
CA VAL A 198 11.98 0.70 -7.11
C VAL A 198 12.23 0.56 -8.61
N GLY A 199 13.21 -0.22 -8.97
CA GLY A 199 13.66 -0.42 -10.36
C GLY A 199 12.66 -1.17 -11.23
N ALA A 200 12.75 -0.92 -12.52
CA ALA A 200 11.84 -1.43 -13.54
C ALA A 200 11.73 -2.97 -13.54
N GLY A 201 10.51 -3.46 -13.80
CA GLY A 201 10.25 -4.89 -13.92
C GLY A 201 10.40 -5.67 -12.61
N SER A 202 10.46 -4.99 -11.48
CA SER A 202 10.49 -5.64 -10.16
C SER A 202 9.09 -6.08 -9.76
N THR A 203 9.02 -7.22 -9.07
CA THR A 203 7.74 -7.83 -8.67
C THR A 203 7.76 -8.24 -7.21
N TRP A 204 6.72 -7.89 -6.48
CA TRP A 204 6.44 -8.42 -5.15
C TRP A 204 5.40 -9.51 -5.26
N THR A 205 5.79 -10.73 -4.91
CA THR A 205 4.85 -11.83 -4.80
C THR A 205 4.11 -11.74 -3.47
N ASP A 206 2.84 -12.03 -3.48
CA ASP A 206 1.96 -11.93 -2.32
C ASP A 206 1.46 -13.29 -1.83
N TYR A 207 1.78 -14.37 -2.57
CA TYR A 207 1.28 -15.71 -2.35
C TYR A 207 2.39 -16.76 -2.34
N ASN A 208 2.31 -17.74 -1.42
CA ASN A 208 3.20 -18.89 -1.39
C ASN A 208 2.61 -20.02 -2.25
N LEU A 209 3.19 -20.29 -3.40
CA LEU A 209 2.74 -21.39 -4.29
C LEU A 209 2.89 -22.76 -3.60
N ILE A 210 3.97 -22.96 -2.84
CA ILE A 210 4.10 -24.11 -1.94
C ILE A 210 3.43 -23.70 -0.63
N PRO A 211 2.36 -24.40 -0.19
CA PRO A 211 1.61 -23.99 0.98
C PRO A 211 2.49 -23.86 2.23
N ALA A 212 2.63 -22.64 2.69
CA ALA A 212 3.33 -22.31 3.93
C ALA A 212 2.71 -21.03 4.53
N PRO A 213 2.57 -20.97 5.86
CA PRO A 213 2.05 -19.77 6.51
C PRO A 213 2.94 -18.56 6.24
N ILE A 214 2.34 -17.47 5.78
CA ILE A 214 3.06 -16.21 5.58
C ILE A 214 3.37 -15.58 6.94
N ARG A 215 4.65 -15.26 7.17
CA ARG A 215 5.13 -14.62 8.40
C ARG A 215 5.77 -13.30 8.06
N ALA A 216 5.38 -12.26 8.79
CA ALA A 216 5.95 -10.92 8.71
C ALA A 216 6.70 -10.58 9.99
N ARG A 217 7.68 -9.68 9.90
CA ARG A 217 8.41 -9.16 11.05
C ARG A 217 7.54 -8.17 11.82
N ASP A 218 7.39 -8.37 13.12
CA ASP A 218 6.71 -7.43 14.02
C ASP A 218 7.64 -6.29 14.48
N GLY A 219 7.10 -5.35 15.25
CA GLY A 219 7.86 -4.20 15.76
C GLY A 219 9.07 -4.56 16.65
N ASN A 220 9.12 -5.77 17.19
CA ASN A 220 10.24 -6.28 17.97
C ASN A 220 11.25 -7.07 17.13
N GLY A 221 11.04 -7.12 15.82
CA GLY A 221 11.87 -7.88 14.90
C GLY A 221 11.62 -9.38 14.86
N LYS A 222 10.59 -9.87 15.56
CA LYS A 222 10.21 -11.29 15.58
C LYS A 222 9.28 -11.62 14.41
N LEU A 223 9.48 -12.80 13.80
CA LEU A 223 8.57 -13.30 12.76
C LEU A 223 7.27 -13.82 13.38
N SER A 224 6.18 -13.15 13.08
CA SER A 224 4.83 -13.49 13.54
C SER A 224 3.95 -13.87 12.36
N LEU A 225 2.95 -14.73 12.59
CA LEU A 225 2.00 -15.12 11.55
C LEU A 225 1.18 -13.90 11.09
N SER A 226 1.11 -13.69 9.79
CA SER A 226 0.23 -12.65 9.22
C SER A 226 -1.25 -13.01 9.31
N ASN A 227 -1.56 -14.29 9.51
CA ASN A 227 -2.91 -14.84 9.45
C ASN A 227 -3.65 -14.47 8.16
N ARG A 228 -2.90 -14.28 7.07
CA ARG A 228 -3.43 -13.95 5.75
C ARG A 228 -2.89 -14.93 4.71
N PRO A 229 -3.73 -15.37 3.76
CA PRO A 229 -3.29 -16.23 2.66
C PRO A 229 -2.44 -15.49 1.64
N VAL A 230 -2.58 -14.16 1.59
CA VAL A 230 -1.82 -13.28 0.70
C VAL A 230 -1.27 -12.07 1.47
N MET A 231 -0.04 -11.68 1.20
CA MET A 231 0.62 -10.52 1.79
C MET A 231 1.85 -10.17 0.96
N GLY A 232 1.91 -8.95 0.45
CA GLY A 232 3.10 -8.43 -0.24
C GLY A 232 4.25 -8.20 0.72
N GLY A 233 5.03 -7.17 0.50
CA GLY A 233 6.21 -6.89 1.30
C GLY A 233 6.35 -5.43 1.71
N CYS A 234 7.42 -5.14 2.43
CA CYS A 234 7.73 -3.80 2.88
C CYS A 234 9.13 -3.39 2.43
N VAL A 235 9.24 -2.17 1.93
CA VAL A 235 10.52 -1.48 1.71
C VAL A 235 10.55 -0.26 2.61
N GLY A 236 11.61 -0.12 3.38
CA GLY A 236 11.82 1.02 4.24
C GLY A 236 12.05 2.32 3.48
N HIS A 237 12.36 3.36 4.22
CA HIS A 237 12.60 4.68 3.64
C HIS A 237 13.97 4.76 2.96
N ASN A 238 14.08 5.68 1.99
CA ASN A 238 15.35 6.04 1.36
C ASN A 238 16.09 4.85 0.70
N CYS A 239 15.35 3.85 0.21
CA CYS A 239 15.92 2.66 -0.44
C CYS A 239 16.12 2.86 -1.93
N ARG A 240 17.03 2.05 -2.50
CA ARG A 240 17.28 1.97 -3.95
C ARG A 240 17.27 0.50 -4.35
N ILE A 241 16.18 0.08 -4.96
CA ILE A 241 15.98 -1.31 -5.37
C ILE A 241 16.24 -1.41 -6.87
N GLY A 242 17.16 -2.28 -7.24
CA GLY A 242 17.54 -2.53 -8.62
C GLY A 242 16.40 -3.08 -9.48
N SER A 243 16.60 -3.06 -10.80
CA SER A 243 15.58 -3.54 -11.75
C SER A 243 15.48 -5.06 -11.78
N GLY A 244 14.28 -5.58 -12.03
CA GLY A 244 14.04 -7.02 -12.19
C GLY A 244 14.20 -7.84 -10.89
N MET A 245 14.04 -7.22 -9.74
CA MET A 245 14.05 -7.91 -8.45
C MET A 245 12.73 -8.66 -8.23
N ILE A 246 12.81 -9.81 -7.58
CA ILE A 246 11.66 -10.63 -7.18
C ILE A 246 11.67 -10.74 -5.65
N ILE A 247 10.69 -10.17 -5.00
CA ILE A 247 10.59 -10.14 -3.55
C ILE A 247 9.47 -11.09 -3.08
N TYR A 248 9.80 -12.00 -2.17
CA TYR A 248 8.87 -13.01 -1.65
C TYR A 248 7.87 -12.42 -0.64
N PRO A 249 6.77 -13.13 -0.38
CA PRO A 249 5.70 -12.65 0.48
C PRO A 249 6.18 -12.25 1.87
N ALA A 250 5.70 -11.11 2.34
CA ALA A 250 5.97 -10.51 3.64
C ALA A 250 7.45 -10.22 3.95
N ARG A 251 8.30 -10.15 2.93
CA ARG A 251 9.71 -9.75 3.16
C ARG A 251 9.81 -8.27 3.44
N THR A 252 10.72 -7.95 4.34
CA THR A 252 11.03 -6.58 4.77
C THR A 252 12.43 -6.20 4.33
N ILE A 253 12.56 -5.06 3.68
CA ILE A 253 13.83 -4.42 3.35
C ILE A 253 13.93 -3.18 4.24
N GLU A 254 14.95 -3.11 5.09
CA GLU A 254 15.14 -1.98 6.00
C GLU A 254 15.41 -0.67 5.26
N SER A 255 15.28 0.46 5.97
CA SER A 255 15.60 1.78 5.42
C SER A 255 17.08 1.89 5.02
N ASP A 256 17.35 2.78 4.07
CA ASP A 256 18.69 3.07 3.52
C ASP A 256 19.38 1.87 2.84
N VAL A 257 18.62 0.87 2.43
CA VAL A 257 19.16 -0.28 1.72
C VAL A 257 19.25 -0.01 0.23
N VAL A 258 20.39 -0.35 -0.35
CA VAL A 258 20.61 -0.44 -1.80
C VAL A 258 20.72 -1.91 -2.18
N LEU A 259 19.91 -2.35 -3.11
CA LEU A 259 20.00 -3.69 -3.69
C LEU A 259 20.27 -3.58 -5.18
N VAL A 260 21.38 -4.17 -5.63
CA VAL A 260 21.76 -4.21 -7.04
C VAL A 260 21.43 -5.60 -7.58
N ALA A 261 20.61 -5.65 -8.62
CA ALA A 261 20.24 -6.91 -9.23
C ALA A 261 21.48 -7.61 -9.82
N SER A 262 21.69 -8.86 -9.43
CA SER A 262 22.74 -9.72 -9.94
C SER A 262 22.18 -11.11 -10.23
N ALA A 263 22.95 -11.96 -10.88
CA ALA A 263 22.53 -13.34 -11.15
C ALA A 263 22.22 -14.12 -9.87
N GLN A 264 22.93 -13.84 -8.77
CA GLN A 264 22.77 -14.48 -7.46
C GLN A 264 21.87 -13.71 -6.51
N GLY A 265 21.69 -12.39 -6.71
CA GLY A 265 20.97 -11.48 -5.80
C GLY A 265 19.73 -10.84 -6.43
N ARG A 266 18.98 -11.59 -7.26
CA ARG A 266 17.73 -11.12 -7.87
C ARG A 266 16.50 -11.49 -7.06
N VAL A 267 16.53 -12.61 -6.36
CA VAL A 267 15.41 -13.14 -5.58
C VAL A 267 15.66 -12.87 -4.10
N ILE A 268 14.73 -12.15 -3.49
CA ILE A 268 14.76 -11.80 -2.07
C ILE A 268 13.74 -12.68 -1.35
N ASP A 269 14.22 -13.77 -0.78
CA ASP A 269 13.44 -14.77 -0.04
C ASP A 269 13.49 -14.59 1.49
N ARG A 270 14.28 -13.62 1.97
CA ARG A 270 14.48 -13.28 3.37
C ARG A 270 14.46 -11.79 3.60
N ASP A 271 14.28 -11.38 4.85
CA ASP A 271 14.38 -9.96 5.22
C ASP A 271 15.81 -9.46 5.03
N ILE A 272 15.93 -8.24 4.54
CA ILE A 272 17.23 -7.56 4.30
C ILE A 272 17.40 -6.45 5.31
N THR A 273 18.47 -6.54 6.08
CA THR A 273 18.88 -5.49 7.03
C THR A 273 19.83 -4.49 6.36
N PHE A 274 20.01 -3.34 6.98
CA PHE A 274 20.92 -2.33 6.49
C PHE A 274 22.35 -2.84 6.30
N ASP A 275 22.83 -3.68 7.22
CA ASP A 275 24.19 -4.23 7.15
C ASP A 275 24.42 -5.14 5.92
N GLN A 276 23.32 -5.61 5.32
CA GLN A 276 23.33 -6.44 4.11
C GLN A 276 23.18 -5.63 2.83
N SER A 277 23.15 -4.31 2.94
CA SER A 277 23.01 -3.43 1.79
C SER A 277 24.25 -3.47 0.89
N ASP A 278 24.02 -3.56 -0.42
CA ASP A 278 25.10 -3.65 -1.42
C ASP A 278 26.00 -2.40 -1.46
N HIS A 279 25.52 -1.24 -1.00
CA HIS A 279 26.33 -0.04 -1.01
C HIS A 279 27.57 -0.12 -0.10
N HIS A 280 27.57 -0.96 0.92
CA HIS A 280 28.74 -1.19 1.78
C HIS A 280 29.88 -1.84 1.01
N HIS A 281 29.57 -2.68 0.03
CA HIS A 281 30.55 -3.43 -0.74
C HIS A 281 30.91 -2.75 -2.07
N LEU A 282 29.96 -2.03 -2.67
CA LEU A 282 30.09 -1.47 -4.01
C LEU A 282 30.52 0.01 -4.02
N LYS A 283 30.86 0.59 -2.84
CA LYS A 283 31.26 1.99 -2.69
C LYS A 283 30.20 2.98 -3.24
N LEU A 284 28.93 2.65 -3.08
CA LEU A 284 27.78 3.42 -3.55
C LEU A 284 27.27 4.42 -2.50
N ALA A 285 28.10 4.84 -1.56
CA ALA A 285 27.71 5.75 -0.47
C ALA A 285 27.08 7.07 -0.97
N HIS A 286 27.40 7.49 -2.20
CA HIS A 286 26.81 8.68 -2.81
C HIS A 286 25.30 8.56 -3.08
N LEU A 287 24.74 7.36 -3.07
CA LEU A 287 23.29 7.15 -3.22
C LEU A 287 22.51 7.52 -1.96
N HIS A 288 23.18 7.66 -0.83
CA HIS A 288 22.59 8.03 0.45
C HIS A 288 23.35 9.22 1.06
N GLN A 289 23.08 10.41 0.54
CA GLN A 289 23.69 11.64 1.09
C GLN A 289 23.16 11.97 2.49
N THR A 290 21.90 11.65 2.75
CA THR A 290 21.25 11.85 4.05
C THR A 290 20.49 10.58 4.41
N PRO A 291 21.07 9.69 5.22
CA PRO A 291 20.38 8.48 5.68
C PRO A 291 19.11 8.80 6.46
N TYR A 292 18.17 7.86 6.48
CA TYR A 292 16.97 7.99 7.27
C TYR A 292 17.28 7.81 8.76
N HIS A 293 16.61 8.59 9.63
CA HIS A 293 16.79 8.48 11.06
C HIS A 293 16.52 7.06 11.57
N ARG A 294 17.47 6.52 12.30
CA ARG A 294 17.39 5.21 12.93
C ARG A 294 17.51 5.37 14.44
N GLN A 295 16.74 4.60 15.17
CA GLN A 295 17.09 4.35 16.57
C GLN A 295 18.27 3.38 16.56
N LEU A 296 19.44 3.91 16.76
CA LEU A 296 20.61 3.10 17.03
C LEU A 296 20.46 2.50 18.43
N LYS A 297 20.92 1.26 18.62
CA LYS A 297 20.88 0.56 19.93
C LYS A 297 21.34 1.50 21.03
N ALA A 298 20.79 1.33 22.24
CA ALA A 298 21.01 2.18 23.40
C ALA A 298 22.48 2.64 23.54
N GLY A 299 22.71 3.95 23.50
CA GLY A 299 24.04 4.57 23.55
C GLY A 299 24.54 5.17 22.25
N VAL A 300 23.80 5.06 21.16
CA VAL A 300 24.13 5.70 19.88
C VAL A 300 23.01 6.69 19.53
N GLU A 301 23.33 7.90 19.22
CA GLU A 301 22.37 8.95 18.93
C GLU A 301 21.47 8.60 17.74
N SER A 302 20.18 8.77 17.93
CA SER A 302 19.22 8.80 16.83
C SER A 302 19.46 10.09 16.03
N TRP A 303 19.64 9.99 14.75
CA TRP A 303 19.87 11.11 13.84
C TRP A 303 18.80 11.16 12.74
#